data_6914913fedd3af6a29fde0dd210a3092
#
_entry.id   6914913fedd3af6a29fde0dd210a3092
#
_cell.length_a   1.000
_cell.length_b   1.000
_cell.length_c   1.000
_cell.angle_alpha   90.00
_cell.angle_beta   90.00
_cell.angle_gamma   90.00
#
_symmetry.space_group_name_H-M   'P 1'
#
loop_
_entity.id
_entity.type
_entity.pdbx_description
1 polymer ?
#
loop_
_entity_poly.entity_id
_entity_poly.type
_entity_poly.pdbx_seq_one_letter_code
_entity_poly.pdbx_strand_id
1 'polypeptide(L)'
;MITVWCVCVGTKYHPAYVYALRDAVRDNLSVEHEFKCITTQRLPGITTRNPPVSYQGWWSKIGLFAPQVATGPSLYFDLDVVITGNLDYLVPFTEGTFAAPANWAMSGHGGIQSSVMAWKGNWHLPYESFNYPVDSERLWGDQEFLWELLGDDWKKIPGVGSYKYHCRTNTSIPDWLKVAAFHGKPDPHEVTSGWMSQYTSTLRSRISATTDDGYRLASSATG
;
A
#
# COMPACT_ATOMS: atom_id res chain seq x y z
N MET A 1 0.69 -19.74 5.21
CA MET A 1 -0.17 -18.84 4.37
C MET A 1 0.24 -17.40 4.64
N ILE A 2 0.43 -16.61 3.59
CA ILE A 2 0.83 -15.19 3.67
C ILE A 2 -0.42 -14.33 3.81
N THR A 3 -0.38 -13.27 4.61
CA THR A 3 -1.41 -12.24 4.60
C THR A 3 -0.91 -11.01 3.84
N VAL A 4 -1.68 -10.59 2.83
CA VAL A 4 -1.44 -9.33 2.10
C VAL A 4 -2.32 -8.24 2.68
N TRP A 5 -1.70 -7.15 3.09
CA TRP A 5 -2.34 -6.04 3.77
C TRP A 5 -2.39 -4.78 2.92
N CYS A 6 -3.44 -4.01 3.07
CA CYS A 6 -3.50 -2.59 2.72
C CYS A 6 -4.20 -1.79 3.82
N VAL A 7 -4.08 -0.47 3.78
CA VAL A 7 -4.73 0.44 4.73
C VAL A 7 -5.56 1.45 3.95
N CYS A 8 -6.87 1.51 4.24
CA CYS A 8 -7.82 2.43 3.62
C CYS A 8 -8.59 3.18 4.72
N VAL A 9 -7.96 4.21 5.29
CA VAL A 9 -8.56 5.06 6.32
C VAL A 9 -8.74 6.49 5.82
N GLY A 10 -9.73 7.19 6.36
CA GLY A 10 -10.07 8.53 5.88
C GLY A 10 -10.70 8.53 4.49
N THR A 11 -10.56 9.64 3.78
CA THR A 11 -11.24 9.91 2.49
C THR A 11 -10.30 10.10 1.31
N LYS A 12 -8.98 9.91 1.51
CA LYS A 12 -7.98 10.14 0.46
C LYS A 12 -8.18 9.21 -0.74
N TYR A 13 -8.47 7.93 -0.47
CA TYR A 13 -8.62 6.92 -1.51
C TYR A 13 -10.06 6.40 -1.57
N HIS A 14 -10.57 6.29 -2.79
CA HIS A 14 -11.84 5.65 -3.06
C HIS A 14 -11.75 4.14 -2.81
N PRO A 15 -12.79 3.44 -2.30
CA PRO A 15 -12.79 1.98 -2.07
C PRO A 15 -12.36 1.15 -3.29
N ALA A 16 -12.60 1.64 -4.50
CA ALA A 16 -12.17 1.00 -5.74
C ALA A 16 -10.67 0.67 -5.78
N TYR A 17 -9.83 1.45 -5.09
CA TYR A 17 -8.40 1.18 -4.97
C TYR A 17 -8.12 -0.14 -4.24
N VAL A 18 -8.88 -0.44 -3.17
CA VAL A 18 -8.73 -1.70 -2.43
C VAL A 18 -9.06 -2.90 -3.32
N TYR A 19 -10.15 -2.80 -4.08
CA TYR A 19 -10.54 -3.87 -5.00
C TYR A 19 -9.57 -4.04 -6.16
N ALA A 20 -9.06 -2.95 -6.73
CA ALA A 20 -8.06 -2.98 -7.78
C ALA A 20 -6.75 -3.62 -7.29
N LEU A 21 -6.29 -3.26 -6.11
CA LEU A 21 -5.10 -3.86 -5.50
C LEU A 21 -5.30 -5.35 -5.20
N ARG A 22 -6.44 -5.74 -4.60
CA ARG A 22 -6.76 -7.16 -4.35
C ARG A 22 -6.67 -7.98 -5.62
N ASP A 23 -7.31 -7.51 -6.70
CA ASP A 23 -7.35 -8.25 -7.95
C ASP A 23 -5.96 -8.32 -8.59
N ALA A 24 -5.20 -7.23 -8.55
CA ALA A 24 -3.82 -7.23 -9.04
C ALA A 24 -2.90 -8.16 -8.24
N VAL A 25 -3.07 -8.25 -6.91
CA VAL A 25 -2.35 -9.21 -6.08
C VAL A 25 -2.74 -10.64 -6.45
N ARG A 26 -4.04 -10.96 -6.51
CA ARG A 26 -4.52 -12.29 -6.91
C ARG A 26 -3.96 -12.75 -8.25
N ASP A 27 -3.88 -11.85 -9.21
CA ASP A 27 -3.46 -12.15 -10.57
C ASP A 27 -1.92 -12.27 -10.72
N ASN A 28 -1.15 -11.80 -9.72
CA ASN A 28 0.32 -11.73 -9.79
C ASN A 28 1.06 -12.43 -8.64
N LEU A 29 0.38 -12.93 -7.60
CA LEU A 29 0.96 -13.69 -6.49
C LEU A 29 0.43 -15.12 -6.54
N SER A 30 1.28 -16.08 -6.91
CA SER A 30 0.86 -17.47 -7.15
C SER A 30 0.69 -18.30 -5.88
N VAL A 31 1.33 -17.89 -4.78
CA VAL A 31 1.23 -18.61 -3.50
C VAL A 31 -0.11 -18.36 -2.81
N GLU A 32 -0.56 -19.34 -2.04
CA GLU A 32 -1.78 -19.21 -1.23
C GLU A 32 -1.64 -18.02 -0.26
N HIS A 33 -2.59 -17.10 -0.33
CA HIS A 33 -2.59 -15.88 0.49
C HIS A 33 -4.00 -15.42 0.84
N GLU A 34 -4.10 -14.63 1.90
CA GLU A 34 -5.30 -13.92 2.31
C GLU A 34 -5.09 -12.41 2.12
N PHE A 35 -6.07 -11.73 1.51
CA PHE A 35 -6.03 -10.27 1.35
C PHE A 35 -6.89 -9.59 2.42
N LYS A 36 -6.29 -8.68 3.19
CA LYS A 36 -6.94 -7.93 4.27
C LYS A 36 -6.76 -6.43 4.14
N CYS A 37 -7.77 -5.69 4.57
CA CYS A 37 -7.74 -4.23 4.59
C CYS A 37 -8.01 -3.71 6.00
N ILE A 38 -7.12 -2.83 6.51
CA ILE A 38 -7.41 -2.03 7.70
C ILE A 38 -8.26 -0.83 7.26
N THR A 39 -9.50 -0.77 7.74
CA THR A 39 -10.45 0.27 7.33
C THR A 39 -11.63 0.34 8.29
N THR A 40 -12.30 1.47 8.34
CA THR A 40 -13.62 1.63 8.98
C THR A 40 -14.78 1.45 7.99
N GLN A 41 -14.47 1.32 6.70
CA GLN A 41 -15.47 1.19 5.64
C GLN A 41 -15.93 -0.26 5.49
N ARG A 42 -17.19 -0.45 5.10
CA ARG A 42 -17.68 -1.77 4.69
C ARG A 42 -17.25 -2.06 3.26
N LEU A 43 -16.45 -3.09 3.07
CA LEU A 43 -15.94 -3.52 1.76
C LEU A 43 -16.40 -4.97 1.48
N PRO A 44 -17.56 -5.17 0.80
CA PRO A 44 -18.07 -6.52 0.51
C PRO A 44 -17.02 -7.37 -0.22
N GLY A 45 -16.81 -8.62 0.24
CA GLY A 45 -15.84 -9.54 -0.36
C GLY A 45 -14.37 -9.24 -0.04
N ILE A 46 -14.09 -8.33 0.89
CA ILE A 46 -12.77 -8.06 1.46
C ILE A 46 -12.81 -8.38 2.95
N THR A 47 -11.84 -9.14 3.44
CA THR A 47 -11.63 -9.30 4.89
C THR A 47 -11.14 -7.96 5.46
N THR A 48 -11.95 -7.34 6.30
CA THR A 48 -11.62 -6.02 6.88
C THR A 48 -11.32 -6.12 8.36
N ARG A 49 -10.49 -5.20 8.84
CA ARG A 49 -10.18 -5.00 10.25
C ARG A 49 -10.27 -3.52 10.60
N ASN A 50 -10.86 -3.21 11.74
CA ASN A 50 -10.87 -1.84 12.24
C ASN A 50 -9.43 -1.38 12.53
N PRO A 51 -9.11 -0.10 12.25
CA PRO A 51 -7.83 0.47 12.63
C PRO A 51 -7.59 0.31 14.14
N PRO A 52 -6.46 -0.27 14.57
CA PRO A 52 -6.15 -0.39 16.00
C PRO A 52 -5.75 0.95 16.63
N VAL A 53 -5.52 1.96 15.80
CA VAL A 53 -5.14 3.32 16.20
C VAL A 53 -5.93 4.35 15.40
N SER A 54 -6.13 5.53 15.96
CA SER A 54 -6.83 6.66 15.32
C SER A 54 -5.85 7.66 14.70
N TYR A 55 -4.68 7.19 14.22
CA TYR A 55 -3.68 8.06 13.61
C TYR A 55 -4.10 8.54 12.23
N GLN A 56 -3.70 9.75 11.88
CA GLN A 56 -4.10 10.40 10.63
C GLN A 56 -3.18 10.03 9.46
N GLY A 57 -3.74 9.98 8.25
CA GLY A 57 -3.00 9.82 7.00
C GLY A 57 -2.15 8.52 6.98
N TRP A 58 -0.92 8.66 6.52
CA TRP A 58 0.04 7.55 6.43
C TRP A 58 0.45 6.96 7.78
N TRP A 59 0.30 7.71 8.89
CA TRP A 59 0.59 7.21 10.25
C TRP A 59 -0.30 6.02 10.64
N SER A 60 -1.46 5.87 10.02
CA SER A 60 -2.33 4.71 10.21
C SER A 60 -1.67 3.37 9.86
N LYS A 61 -0.60 3.36 9.04
CA LYS A 61 0.20 2.16 8.75
C LYS A 61 0.89 1.58 9.99
N ILE A 62 1.22 2.41 10.98
CA ILE A 62 1.81 1.93 12.24
C ILE A 62 0.90 0.90 12.92
N GLY A 63 -0.40 1.01 12.71
CA GLY A 63 -1.37 0.03 13.18
C GLY A 63 -1.19 -1.39 12.62
N LEU A 64 -0.48 -1.58 11.51
CA LEU A 64 -0.14 -2.92 11.00
C LEU A 64 0.71 -3.72 11.98
N PHE A 65 1.54 -3.02 12.76
CA PHE A 65 2.47 -3.60 13.72
C PHE A 65 1.86 -3.76 15.12
N ALA A 66 0.60 -3.35 15.32
CA ALA A 66 -0.09 -3.53 16.60
C ALA A 66 -0.24 -5.02 16.96
N PRO A 67 -0.21 -5.37 18.25
CA PRO A 67 -0.46 -6.74 18.70
C PRO A 67 -1.74 -7.31 18.08
N GLN A 68 -1.69 -8.58 17.67
CA GLN A 68 -2.80 -9.31 17.05
C GLN A 68 -3.23 -8.83 15.64
N VAL A 69 -2.54 -7.87 15.01
CA VAL A 69 -2.83 -7.46 13.63
C VAL A 69 -2.10 -8.38 12.66
N ALA A 70 -0.86 -8.16 12.37
CA ALA A 70 -0.05 -8.97 11.45
C ALA A 70 0.71 -10.04 12.24
N THR A 71 0.06 -11.18 12.52
CA THR A 71 0.59 -12.23 13.38
C THR A 71 1.38 -13.31 12.62
N GLY A 72 1.34 -13.33 11.30
CA GLY A 72 2.06 -14.27 10.42
C GLY A 72 2.79 -13.55 9.29
N PRO A 73 3.41 -14.33 8.37
CA PRO A 73 4.10 -13.79 7.21
C PRO A 73 3.22 -12.78 6.47
N SER A 74 3.74 -11.56 6.30
CA SER A 74 2.95 -10.41 5.87
C SER A 74 3.62 -9.67 4.73
N LEU A 75 2.81 -9.30 3.73
CA LEU A 75 3.11 -8.31 2.69
C LEU A 75 2.18 -7.12 2.85
N TYR A 76 2.69 -5.94 2.65
CA TYR A 76 1.91 -4.71 2.63
C TYR A 76 2.11 -3.96 1.33
N PHE A 77 1.04 -3.39 0.81
CA PHE A 77 1.08 -2.48 -0.32
C PHE A 77 0.27 -1.22 -0.01
N ASP A 78 0.83 -0.04 -0.34
CA ASP A 78 0.06 1.19 -0.42
C ASP A 78 -1.04 1.06 -1.49
N LEU A 79 -2.13 1.80 -1.33
CA LEU A 79 -3.24 1.76 -2.29
C LEU A 79 -2.90 2.42 -3.63
N ASP A 80 -1.93 3.32 -3.64
CA ASP A 80 -1.45 4.02 -4.84
C ASP A 80 -0.27 3.34 -5.52
N VAL A 81 -0.13 2.02 -5.36
CA VAL A 81 0.79 1.23 -6.17
C VAL A 81 0.06 0.60 -7.37
N VAL A 82 0.80 0.38 -8.44
CA VAL A 82 0.35 -0.37 -9.61
C VAL A 82 1.27 -1.58 -9.79
N ILE A 83 0.70 -2.78 -9.69
CA ILE A 83 1.40 -4.04 -9.89
C ILE A 83 1.51 -4.27 -11.39
N THR A 84 2.72 -4.50 -11.88
CA THR A 84 3.03 -4.65 -13.30
C THR A 84 3.63 -6.01 -13.66
N GLY A 85 3.83 -6.89 -12.66
CA GLY A 85 4.41 -8.21 -12.89
C GLY A 85 4.34 -9.11 -11.66
N ASN A 86 4.89 -10.32 -11.81
CA ASN A 86 4.86 -11.36 -10.78
C ASN A 86 5.44 -10.89 -9.45
N LEU A 87 4.75 -11.23 -8.35
CA LEU A 87 5.07 -10.85 -6.97
C LEU A 87 5.72 -11.97 -6.15
N ASP A 88 5.87 -13.18 -6.70
CA ASP A 88 6.38 -14.35 -5.94
C ASP A 88 7.78 -14.12 -5.38
N TYR A 89 8.58 -13.23 -6.00
CA TYR A 89 9.89 -12.84 -5.51
C TYR A 89 9.85 -12.14 -4.14
N LEU A 90 8.68 -11.64 -3.71
CA LEU A 90 8.49 -11.02 -2.40
C LEU A 90 8.34 -12.06 -1.27
N VAL A 91 7.95 -13.29 -1.59
CA VAL A 91 7.67 -14.33 -0.59
C VAL A 91 8.83 -14.57 0.37
N PRO A 92 10.10 -14.71 -0.08
CA PRO A 92 11.22 -14.92 0.84
C PRO A 92 11.44 -13.77 1.84
N PHE A 93 10.99 -12.55 1.54
CA PHE A 93 11.12 -11.42 2.44
C PHE A 93 10.15 -11.47 3.62
N THR A 94 9.07 -12.26 3.51
CA THR A 94 8.13 -12.45 4.62
C THR A 94 8.64 -13.34 5.74
N GLU A 95 9.80 -13.98 5.55
CA GLU A 95 10.48 -14.81 6.57
C GLU A 95 11.43 -13.98 7.46
N GLY A 96 11.78 -12.77 7.04
CA GLY A 96 12.67 -11.86 7.76
C GLY A 96 11.97 -10.95 8.75
N THR A 97 12.75 -10.19 9.51
CA THR A 97 12.23 -9.22 10.47
C THR A 97 11.50 -8.09 9.75
N PHE A 98 12.16 -7.45 8.78
CA PHE A 98 11.56 -6.38 7.97
C PHE A 98 12.28 -6.22 6.63
N ALA A 99 11.51 -5.94 5.60
CA ALA A 99 12.03 -5.61 4.28
C ALA A 99 11.15 -4.55 3.61
N ALA A 100 11.78 -3.65 2.85
CA ALA A 100 11.12 -2.59 2.09
C ALA A 100 12.00 -2.16 0.89
N PRO A 101 11.49 -1.43 -0.11
CA PRO A 101 12.33 -0.81 -1.13
C PRO A 101 13.27 0.25 -0.54
N ALA A 102 14.40 0.46 -1.20
CA ALA A 102 15.24 1.62 -0.90
C ALA A 102 14.53 2.91 -1.33
N ASN A 103 14.68 3.96 -0.53
CA ASN A 103 14.13 5.26 -0.86
C ASN A 103 14.80 5.82 -2.13
N TRP A 104 14.00 6.24 -3.08
CA TRP A 104 14.43 6.90 -4.32
C TRP A 104 14.31 8.43 -4.27
N ALA A 105 13.61 8.97 -3.28
CA ALA A 105 13.58 10.41 -3.03
C ALA A 105 14.88 10.78 -2.31
N MET A 106 15.69 11.61 -2.94
CA MET A 106 17.01 12.00 -2.46
C MET A 106 16.95 12.70 -1.10
N SER A 107 18.01 12.57 -0.35
CA SER A 107 18.42 13.26 0.89
C SER A 107 17.35 13.78 1.86
N GLY A 108 17.41 13.36 3.10
CA GLY A 108 16.65 13.92 4.22
C GLY A 108 15.41 13.12 4.64
N HIS A 109 15.02 12.07 3.92
CA HIS A 109 13.82 11.28 4.23
C HIS A 109 14.11 9.80 4.57
N GLY A 110 15.33 9.52 5.04
CA GLY A 110 15.76 8.17 5.39
C GLY A 110 16.02 7.26 4.19
N GLY A 111 16.41 6.02 4.45
CA GLY A 111 16.77 5.02 3.44
C GLY A 111 15.63 4.10 3.01
N ILE A 112 14.50 4.10 3.72
CA ILE A 112 13.34 3.21 3.51
C ILE A 112 12.27 3.92 2.70
N GLN A 113 11.63 3.15 1.80
CA GLN A 113 10.40 3.54 1.14
C GLN A 113 9.29 2.55 1.52
N SER A 114 8.23 3.02 2.14
CA SER A 114 7.22 2.19 2.82
C SER A 114 6.01 1.80 1.98
N SER A 115 6.04 2.01 0.64
CA SER A 115 4.90 1.65 -0.22
C SER A 115 4.72 0.14 -0.41
N VAL A 116 5.78 -0.64 -0.22
CA VAL A 116 5.77 -2.09 -0.17
C VAL A 116 6.60 -2.53 1.03
N MET A 117 6.05 -3.36 1.88
CA MET A 117 6.76 -3.89 3.05
C MET A 117 6.52 -5.38 3.21
N ALA A 118 7.50 -6.09 3.78
CA ALA A 118 7.39 -7.51 4.08
C ALA A 118 8.01 -7.81 5.45
N TRP A 119 7.38 -8.69 6.23
CA TRP A 119 7.89 -9.14 7.54
C TRP A 119 7.24 -10.47 7.96
N LYS A 120 7.89 -11.18 8.89
CA LYS A 120 7.43 -12.51 9.36
C LYS A 120 6.20 -12.50 10.28
N GLY A 121 5.69 -11.33 10.62
CA GLY A 121 4.61 -11.15 11.60
C GLY A 121 5.10 -11.03 13.05
N ASN A 122 4.19 -10.65 13.95
CA ASN A 122 4.47 -10.42 15.37
C ASN A 122 5.66 -9.47 15.65
N TRP A 123 5.86 -8.53 14.74
CA TRP A 123 6.91 -7.51 14.86
C TRP A 123 6.28 -6.21 15.37
N HIS A 124 6.24 -6.06 16.70
CA HIS A 124 5.50 -4.97 17.34
C HIS A 124 6.33 -3.72 17.61
N LEU A 125 7.65 -3.81 17.39
CA LEU A 125 8.57 -2.72 17.68
C LEU A 125 8.15 -1.36 17.12
N PRO A 126 7.70 -1.23 15.84
CA PRO A 126 7.25 0.07 15.33
C PRO A 126 6.02 0.61 16.05
N TYR A 127 5.10 -0.26 16.44
CA TYR A 127 3.90 0.14 17.20
C TYR A 127 4.23 0.59 18.62
N GLU A 128 5.10 -0.14 19.30
CA GLU A 128 5.49 0.12 20.70
C GLU A 128 6.39 1.35 20.83
N SER A 129 7.18 1.66 19.78
CA SER A 129 8.12 2.78 19.80
C SER A 129 7.53 4.10 19.29
N PHE A 130 6.39 4.06 18.58
CA PHE A 130 5.79 5.26 17.99
C PHE A 130 5.00 6.06 19.01
N ASN A 131 5.43 7.29 19.26
CA ASN A 131 4.79 8.22 20.19
C ASN A 131 3.95 9.26 19.45
N TYR A 132 2.67 8.96 19.22
CA TYR A 132 1.74 9.92 18.64
C TYR A 132 1.20 10.90 19.70
N PRO A 133 1.15 12.25 19.47
CA PRO A 133 1.43 12.94 18.19
C PRO A 133 2.91 13.36 18.02
N VAL A 134 3.78 13.20 18.99
CA VAL A 134 5.15 13.74 19.00
C VAL A 134 5.94 13.35 17.74
N ASP A 135 5.96 12.06 17.41
CA ASP A 135 6.68 11.60 16.23
C ASP A 135 6.03 12.09 14.93
N SER A 136 4.69 12.17 14.91
CA SER A 136 3.97 12.65 13.72
C SER A 136 4.13 14.14 13.45
N GLU A 137 4.51 14.93 14.44
CA GLU A 137 4.77 16.37 14.30
C GLU A 137 6.22 16.65 13.84
N ARG A 138 7.19 15.83 14.26
CA ARG A 138 8.61 16.01 13.93
C ARG A 138 9.07 15.33 12.65
N LEU A 139 8.37 14.29 12.19
CA LEU A 139 8.74 13.49 11.02
C LEU A 139 7.80 13.73 9.84
N TRP A 140 8.32 13.58 8.64
CA TRP A 140 7.55 13.73 7.41
C TRP A 140 6.59 12.57 7.16
N GLY A 141 6.95 11.35 7.63
CA GLY A 141 6.12 10.19 7.40
C GLY A 141 6.64 8.91 8.04
N ASP A 142 5.83 7.88 7.92
CA ASP A 142 6.10 6.54 8.45
C ASP A 142 7.43 5.95 7.96
N GLN A 143 7.86 6.28 6.75
CA GLN A 143 9.15 5.80 6.21
C GLN A 143 10.37 6.38 6.96
N GLU A 144 10.31 7.64 7.38
CA GLU A 144 11.37 8.24 8.19
C GLU A 144 11.41 7.63 9.59
N PHE A 145 10.22 7.43 10.18
CA PHE A 145 10.11 6.75 11.46
C PHE A 145 10.71 5.34 11.41
N LEU A 146 10.34 4.55 10.41
CA LEU A 146 10.91 3.21 10.24
C LEU A 146 12.42 3.25 10.02
N TRP A 147 12.92 4.24 9.28
CA TRP A 147 14.36 4.45 9.10
C TRP A 147 15.07 4.80 10.39
N GLU A 148 14.55 5.73 11.20
CA GLU A 148 15.12 6.06 12.50
C GLU A 148 15.15 4.87 13.46
N LEU A 149 14.08 4.05 13.42
CA LEU A 149 13.95 2.87 14.27
C LEU A 149 14.94 1.75 13.91
N LEU A 150 15.19 1.55 12.61
CA LEU A 150 15.92 0.39 12.10
C LEU A 150 17.37 0.72 11.69
N GLY A 151 17.67 1.97 11.35
CA GLY A 151 18.96 2.30 10.74
C GLY A 151 19.19 1.48 9.48
N ASP A 152 20.20 0.62 9.52
CA ASP A 152 20.55 -0.29 8.41
C ASP A 152 20.05 -1.74 8.60
N ASP A 153 19.32 -2.03 9.68
CA ASP A 153 18.83 -3.38 10.01
C ASP A 153 17.52 -3.73 9.29
N TRP A 154 17.56 -3.73 7.97
CA TRP A 154 16.43 -4.13 7.12
C TRP A 154 16.92 -4.66 5.77
N LYS A 155 16.05 -5.43 5.08
CA LYS A 155 16.36 -5.98 3.77
C LYS A 155 15.76 -5.14 2.65
N LYS A 156 16.55 -4.90 1.59
CA LYS A 156 16.09 -4.15 0.42
C LYS A 156 15.28 -5.04 -0.51
N ILE A 157 14.03 -4.65 -0.77
CA ILE A 157 13.16 -5.27 -1.78
C ILE A 157 13.50 -4.66 -3.14
N PRO A 158 13.88 -5.47 -4.14
CA PRO A 158 14.04 -5.02 -5.52
C PRO A 158 12.69 -4.91 -6.25
N GLY A 159 12.69 -4.45 -7.50
CA GLY A 159 11.52 -4.51 -8.39
C GLY A 159 10.43 -3.47 -8.09
N VAL A 160 10.62 -2.62 -7.11
CA VAL A 160 9.70 -1.51 -6.78
C VAL A 160 10.34 -0.20 -7.21
N GLY A 161 9.59 0.60 -7.95
CA GLY A 161 10.09 1.88 -8.47
C GLY A 161 9.07 3.01 -8.39
N SER A 162 9.54 4.25 -8.37
CA SER A 162 8.71 5.43 -8.43
C SER A 162 8.14 5.62 -9.84
N TYR A 163 6.83 5.80 -9.97
CA TYR A 163 6.25 6.20 -11.24
C TYR A 163 6.89 7.48 -11.78
N LYS A 164 7.07 8.50 -10.95
CA LYS A 164 7.62 9.79 -11.37
C LYS A 164 9.06 9.73 -11.83
N TYR A 165 9.92 9.04 -11.08
CA TYR A 165 11.36 9.07 -11.30
C TYR A 165 11.86 7.99 -12.25
N HIS A 166 11.18 6.85 -12.30
CA HIS A 166 11.68 5.69 -13.04
C HIS A 166 10.83 5.29 -14.25
N CYS A 167 9.56 5.76 -14.34
CA CYS A 167 8.61 5.17 -15.28
C CYS A 167 7.88 6.17 -16.16
N ARG A 168 7.69 7.41 -15.72
CA ARG A 168 6.78 8.39 -16.33
C ARG A 168 7.09 8.68 -17.81
N THR A 169 8.36 8.72 -18.16
CA THR A 169 8.83 9.05 -19.51
C THR A 169 9.12 7.84 -20.40
N ASN A 170 9.01 6.63 -19.83
CA ASN A 170 9.29 5.42 -20.56
C ASN A 170 8.14 5.09 -21.53
N THR A 171 8.48 4.53 -22.71
CA THR A 171 7.52 4.06 -23.71
C THR A 171 6.97 2.68 -23.38
N SER A 172 7.65 1.92 -22.51
CA SER A 172 7.28 0.57 -22.10
C SER A 172 7.64 0.36 -20.62
N ILE A 173 7.13 -0.72 -20.03
CA ILE A 173 7.49 -1.15 -18.67
C ILE A 173 8.98 -1.51 -18.67
N PRO A 174 9.78 -0.97 -17.72
CA PRO A 174 11.13 -1.46 -17.50
C PRO A 174 11.11 -2.93 -17.03
N ASP A 175 11.99 -3.77 -17.55
CA ASP A 175 12.02 -5.22 -17.26
C ASP A 175 12.14 -5.55 -15.76
N TRP A 176 12.87 -4.70 -15.05
CA TRP A 176 13.10 -4.85 -13.61
C TRP A 176 11.89 -4.44 -12.77
N LEU A 177 10.95 -3.63 -13.29
CA LEU A 177 9.83 -3.08 -12.54
C LEU A 177 8.71 -4.13 -12.38
N LYS A 178 8.33 -4.39 -11.15
CA LYS A 178 7.20 -5.27 -10.79
C LYS A 178 6.10 -4.50 -10.07
N VAL A 179 6.46 -3.42 -9.38
CA VAL A 179 5.51 -2.53 -8.68
C VAL A 179 5.93 -1.08 -8.93
N ALA A 180 5.03 -0.29 -9.49
CA ALA A 180 5.18 1.16 -9.63
C ALA A 180 4.46 1.87 -8.47
N ALA A 181 5.21 2.54 -7.61
CA ALA A 181 4.67 3.34 -6.52
C ALA A 181 4.44 4.77 -6.96
N PHE A 182 3.25 5.27 -6.67
CA PHE A 182 2.88 6.66 -6.90
C PHE A 182 3.08 7.46 -5.60
N HIS A 183 3.45 8.69 -5.73
CA HIS A 183 3.59 9.62 -4.61
C HIS A 183 3.29 11.05 -5.04
N GLY A 184 2.35 11.69 -4.37
CA GLY A 184 1.77 12.95 -4.81
C GLY A 184 1.03 12.79 -6.14
N LYS A 185 0.98 13.83 -6.96
CA LYS A 185 0.29 13.78 -8.26
C LYS A 185 1.22 13.37 -9.42
N PRO A 186 0.66 12.68 -10.45
CA PRO A 186 -0.71 12.20 -10.56
C PRO A 186 -0.98 11.01 -9.65
N ASP A 187 -2.24 10.80 -9.27
CA ASP A 187 -2.70 9.52 -8.71
C ASP A 187 -2.83 8.47 -9.84
N PRO A 188 -2.79 7.15 -9.54
CA PRO A 188 -2.91 6.11 -10.56
C PRO A 188 -4.09 6.28 -11.51
N HIS A 189 -5.27 6.62 -11.00
CA HIS A 189 -6.48 6.77 -11.83
C HIS A 189 -6.44 7.99 -12.78
N GLU A 190 -5.55 8.96 -12.53
CA GLU A 190 -5.37 10.15 -13.37
C GLU A 190 -4.48 9.86 -14.59
N VAL A 191 -3.77 8.73 -14.63
CA VAL A 191 -2.91 8.35 -15.75
C VAL A 191 -3.74 7.69 -16.85
N THR A 192 -4.00 8.42 -17.93
CA THR A 192 -4.90 7.99 -19.02
C THR A 192 -4.17 7.62 -20.31
N SER A 193 -2.87 7.78 -20.38
CA SER A 193 -2.05 7.54 -21.57
C SER A 193 -0.76 6.78 -21.24
N GLY A 194 -0.05 6.36 -22.29
CA GLY A 194 1.17 5.58 -22.18
C GLY A 194 0.90 4.14 -21.69
N TRP A 195 1.97 3.38 -21.48
CA TRP A 195 1.91 1.97 -21.08
C TRP A 195 1.20 1.75 -19.73
N MET A 196 1.29 2.72 -18.81
CA MET A 196 0.67 2.63 -17.50
C MET A 196 -0.86 2.65 -17.58
N SER A 197 -1.45 3.28 -18.61
CA SER A 197 -2.90 3.44 -18.74
C SER A 197 -3.68 2.13 -18.77
N GLN A 198 -3.09 1.05 -19.27
CA GLN A 198 -3.71 -0.27 -19.30
C GLN A 198 -3.89 -0.85 -17.89
N TYR A 199 -2.95 -0.59 -16.97
CA TYR A 199 -3.01 -1.04 -15.57
C TYR A 199 -3.99 -0.20 -14.72
N THR A 200 -4.22 1.05 -15.11
CA THR A 200 -5.10 1.96 -14.38
C THR A 200 -6.53 2.01 -14.90
N SER A 201 -6.80 1.41 -16.07
CA SER A 201 -8.12 1.42 -16.71
C SER A 201 -9.22 0.79 -15.84
N THR A 202 -8.96 -0.36 -15.27
CA THR A 202 -9.91 -1.06 -14.38
C THR A 202 -10.23 -0.22 -13.14
N LEU A 203 -9.22 0.44 -12.55
CA LEU A 203 -9.42 1.33 -11.41
C LEU A 203 -10.33 2.51 -11.78
N ARG A 204 -10.11 3.15 -12.92
CA ARG A 204 -10.96 4.25 -13.42
C ARG A 204 -12.41 3.80 -13.61
N SER A 205 -12.61 2.67 -14.27
CA SER A 205 -13.95 2.12 -14.50
C SER A 205 -14.68 1.82 -13.20
N ARG A 206 -14.00 1.30 -12.19
CA ARG A 206 -14.59 1.04 -10.86
C ARG A 206 -14.97 2.31 -10.12
N ILE A 207 -14.13 3.35 -10.17
CA ILE A 207 -14.43 4.66 -9.56
C ILE A 207 -15.69 5.25 -10.21
N SER A 208 -15.77 5.24 -11.54
CA SER A 208 -16.93 5.76 -12.28
C SER A 208 -18.23 4.99 -11.98
N ALA A 209 -18.17 3.65 -11.92
CA ALA A 209 -19.35 2.82 -11.63
C ALA A 209 -19.90 3.07 -10.21
N THR A 210 -19.04 3.32 -9.23
CA THR A 210 -19.48 3.51 -7.83
C THR A 210 -20.09 4.89 -7.60
N THR A 211 -19.70 5.90 -8.37
CA THR A 211 -20.34 7.23 -8.33
C THR A 211 -21.76 7.18 -8.85
N ASP A 212 -22.05 6.36 -9.87
CA ASP A 212 -23.40 6.21 -10.42
C ASP A 212 -24.35 5.46 -9.46
N ASP A 213 -23.90 4.40 -8.79
CA ASP A 213 -24.69 3.63 -7.83
C ASP A 213 -24.92 4.39 -6.50
N GLY A 214 -23.95 5.16 -6.05
CA GLY A 214 -24.10 6.05 -4.86
C GLY A 214 -25.16 7.13 -5.06
N TYR A 215 -25.33 7.62 -6.27
CA TYR A 215 -26.38 8.58 -6.63
C TYR A 215 -27.78 7.95 -6.66
N ARG A 216 -27.90 6.69 -7.11
CA ARG A 216 -29.18 5.96 -7.14
C ARG A 216 -29.71 5.61 -5.75
N LEU A 217 -28.85 5.27 -4.80
CA LEU A 217 -29.26 4.98 -3.42
C LEU A 217 -29.71 6.23 -2.65
N ALA A 218 -29.15 7.40 -2.95
CA ALA A 218 -29.56 8.66 -2.35
C ALA A 218 -30.89 9.20 -2.93
N SER A 219 -31.21 8.90 -4.19
CA SER A 219 -32.45 9.33 -4.83
C SER A 219 -33.66 8.44 -4.51
N SER A 220 -33.46 7.23 -4.01
CA SER A 220 -34.55 6.33 -3.58
C SER A 220 -34.96 6.48 -2.12
N ALA A 221 -34.28 7.33 -1.33
CA ALA A 221 -34.60 7.60 0.08
C ALA A 221 -35.44 8.86 0.32
N THR A 222 -35.90 9.52 -0.75
CA THR A 222 -36.79 10.70 -0.69
C THR A 222 -38.07 10.46 -1.51
N GLY A 223 -38.74 9.35 -1.21
CA GLY A 223 -40.07 9.07 -1.71
C GLY A 223 -41.00 8.68 -0.56
#